data_1b10cd558d2a9deb9cfd5de6f15c1e0e
#
_entry.id   1b10cd558d2a9deb9cfd5de6f15c1e0e
#
_cell.length_a   1.000
_cell.length_b   1.000
_cell.length_c   1.000
_cell.angle_alpha   90.00
_cell.angle_beta   90.00
_cell.angle_gamma   90.00
#
_symmetry.space_group_name_H-M   'P 1'
#
loop_
_entity.id
_entity.type
_entity.pdbx_description
1 polymer ?
#
loop_
_entity_poly.entity_id
_entity_poly.type
_entity_poly.pdbx_seq_one_letter_code
_entity_poly.pdbx_strand_id
1 'polypeptide(L)'
;MNRQLTRRSFVKVAGAAVGSSALLHPVPLIARGRLEKPTILGIGAGGKGKADLAGATKAGFEVIALADVVDVKKLGSITDKRTKSMAQVRDAYPQARFESDYRELMADLGDKVDAVTVSTPDHHHFHASIKAMKSGKHVYCQKPLTHGIWEARMMAKIAEETGVKTQMGNQAHANDHMRRCVELIRAGVIGKVKEIHTWTNRPIWAQGFASPPPATKVPKAIDWKQWIGPAPWVDYNPAIAPFAWRGWWNYGTGALGDMACHIMDLGYWSMNPGPPETVVAEQSGATEFSPPINSKITWEFSPNEYSSKDGFTINWYDGYVNASFNREDWKLDKVGNEYNHPSEEVLEGMDFEKFGSVIIGEHGKLFFKRSGKNAWVLKTDTHVDGFQWPEKSLPRAAGEDNYQEWYDAIQGTVSRGESHFGLAGPMTETILLGVLAQRVPGETLKWNASKMKIVGRPELGKFIRREYSPGWDSTI
;
A
#
# COMPACT_ATOMS: atom_id res chain seq x y z
N MET A 1 -40.29 -4.58 39.51
CA MET A 1 -40.53 -3.21 38.94
C MET A 1 -39.29 -2.78 38.19
N ASN A 2 -39.26 -3.03 36.90
CA ASN A 2 -38.16 -2.60 36.01
C ASN A 2 -38.39 -1.14 35.60
N ARG A 3 -37.54 -0.22 36.08
CA ARG A 3 -37.48 1.15 35.56
C ARG A 3 -36.46 1.18 34.39
N GLN A 4 -36.95 1.31 33.18
CA GLN A 4 -36.15 1.67 32.01
C GLN A 4 -35.63 3.10 32.19
N LEU A 5 -34.29 3.27 32.14
CA LEU A 5 -33.63 4.57 32.10
C LEU A 5 -33.76 5.16 30.68
N THR A 6 -34.37 6.32 30.55
CA THR A 6 -34.52 7.03 29.28
C THR A 6 -33.27 7.88 28.98
N ARG A 7 -33.02 8.17 27.70
CA ARG A 7 -31.89 8.98 27.19
C ARG A 7 -31.67 10.34 27.90
N ARG A 8 -32.71 10.92 28.55
CA ARG A 8 -32.64 12.19 29.27
C ARG A 8 -31.99 12.08 30.64
N SER A 9 -31.98 10.90 31.26
CA SER A 9 -31.36 10.69 32.57
C SER A 9 -29.84 10.60 32.53
N PHE A 10 -29.29 10.20 31.40
CA PHE A 10 -27.82 10.03 31.21
C PHE A 10 -27.08 11.37 31.07
N VAL A 11 -27.73 12.35 30.47
CA VAL A 11 -27.12 13.69 30.23
C VAL A 11 -27.03 14.53 31.51
N LYS A 12 -27.81 14.26 32.56
CA LYS A 12 -27.82 15.03 33.80
C LYS A 12 -26.78 14.62 34.86
N VAL A 13 -26.15 13.46 34.72
CA VAL A 13 -25.12 12.97 35.67
C VAL A 13 -23.70 13.36 35.23
N ALA A 14 -23.48 13.76 33.98
CA ALA A 14 -22.16 14.16 33.48
C ALA A 14 -21.82 15.66 33.66
N GLY A 15 -22.68 16.43 34.32
CA GLY A 15 -22.59 17.90 34.37
C GLY A 15 -22.03 18.54 35.64
N ALA A 16 -21.46 17.78 36.58
CA ALA A 16 -20.98 18.36 37.85
C ALA A 16 -19.60 17.81 38.23
N ALA A 17 -18.57 18.22 37.56
CA ALA A 17 -17.16 18.38 37.97
C ALA A 17 -16.30 18.65 36.77
N VAL A 18 -15.93 19.87 36.46
CA VAL A 18 -14.62 20.19 35.89
C VAL A 18 -14.35 21.70 36.01
N GLY A 19 -13.44 22.06 36.84
CA GLY A 19 -12.56 23.20 36.61
C GLY A 19 -11.22 22.67 36.13
N SER A 20 -10.69 23.31 35.09
CA SER A 20 -9.31 23.41 34.60
C SER A 20 -8.75 22.31 33.70
N SER A 21 -8.18 22.81 32.59
CA SER A 21 -7.30 22.23 31.54
C SER A 21 -7.97 21.36 30.47
N ALA A 22 -8.36 22.04 29.39
CA ALA A 22 -8.78 21.41 28.13
C ALA A 22 -7.59 20.76 27.44
N LEU A 23 -7.31 19.50 27.76
CA LEU A 23 -6.68 18.57 26.86
C LEU A 23 -7.83 17.96 26.04
N LEU A 24 -7.85 18.23 24.75
CA LEU A 24 -8.74 17.59 23.79
C LEU A 24 -8.41 16.08 23.78
N HIS A 25 -9.06 15.33 24.64
CA HIS A 25 -9.09 13.88 24.51
C HIS A 25 -10.03 13.56 23.35
N PRO A 26 -9.64 12.72 22.37
CA PRO A 26 -10.56 12.26 21.36
C PRO A 26 -11.73 11.58 22.08
N VAL A 27 -12.94 12.03 21.80
CA VAL A 27 -14.15 11.33 22.24
C VAL A 27 -14.08 9.93 21.66
N PRO A 28 -14.09 8.86 22.49
CA PRO A 28 -14.10 7.52 21.95
C PRO A 28 -15.31 7.41 21.03
N LEU A 29 -15.09 6.95 19.79
CA LEU A 29 -16.19 6.57 18.90
C LEU A 29 -17.04 5.58 19.70
N ILE A 30 -18.19 6.02 20.17
CA ILE A 30 -19.20 5.14 20.78
C ILE A 30 -19.44 4.07 19.74
N ALA A 31 -19.20 2.82 20.09
CA ALA A 31 -19.43 1.66 19.22
C ALA A 31 -20.82 1.84 18.57
N ARG A 32 -20.85 2.34 17.33
CA ARG A 32 -22.05 2.29 16.51
C ARG A 32 -22.38 0.81 16.42
N GLY A 33 -23.58 0.43 16.82
CA GLY A 33 -24.05 -0.92 16.65
C GLY A 33 -23.84 -1.37 15.20
N ARG A 34 -23.83 -2.68 14.97
CA ARG A 34 -23.69 -3.27 13.62
C ARG A 34 -24.46 -2.46 12.58
N LEU A 35 -23.76 -1.96 11.56
CA LEU A 35 -24.38 -1.19 10.47
C LEU A 35 -25.15 -2.16 9.58
N GLU A 36 -26.45 -1.91 9.36
CA GLU A 36 -27.25 -2.77 8.46
C GLU A 36 -26.61 -2.87 7.07
N LYS A 37 -26.15 -1.74 6.52
CA LYS A 37 -25.49 -1.65 5.23
C LYS A 37 -24.57 -0.42 5.23
N PRO A 38 -23.29 -0.58 5.55
CA PRO A 38 -22.37 0.56 5.57
C PRO A 38 -22.23 1.19 4.19
N THR A 39 -22.23 2.52 4.16
CA THR A 39 -22.14 3.31 2.94
C THR A 39 -20.70 3.64 2.60
N ILE A 40 -20.36 3.72 1.31
CA ILE A 40 -19.01 3.95 0.84
C ILE A 40 -18.91 5.06 -0.22
N LEU A 41 -17.88 5.88 -0.11
CA LEU A 41 -17.40 6.80 -1.13
C LEU A 41 -16.17 6.19 -1.82
N GLY A 42 -16.21 6.00 -3.13
CA GLY A 42 -15.06 5.60 -3.93
C GLY A 42 -14.24 6.80 -4.40
N ILE A 43 -12.98 6.90 -3.99
CA ILE A 43 -12.04 7.95 -4.41
C ILE A 43 -11.04 7.35 -5.39
N GLY A 44 -10.99 7.84 -6.64
CA GLY A 44 -10.31 7.21 -7.76
C GLY A 44 -11.13 6.01 -8.26
N ALA A 45 -12.38 6.26 -8.65
CA ALA A 45 -13.39 5.23 -8.91
C ALA A 45 -13.13 4.41 -10.19
N GLY A 46 -12.42 4.97 -11.18
CA GLY A 46 -12.02 4.27 -12.40
C GLY A 46 -10.83 3.33 -12.19
N GLY A 47 -10.38 2.70 -13.27
CA GLY A 47 -9.19 1.84 -13.24
C GLY A 47 -9.24 0.74 -12.18
N LYS A 48 -8.32 0.79 -11.20
CA LYS A 48 -8.30 -0.16 -10.07
C LYS A 48 -9.51 0.04 -9.15
N GLY A 49 -9.97 1.28 -8.96
CA GLY A 49 -11.13 1.59 -8.12
C GLY A 49 -12.40 0.87 -8.56
N LYS A 50 -12.58 0.61 -9.86
CA LYS A 50 -13.69 -0.23 -10.34
C LYS A 50 -13.71 -1.61 -9.66
N ALA A 51 -12.55 -2.26 -9.57
CA ALA A 51 -12.44 -3.58 -8.93
C ALA A 51 -12.61 -3.48 -7.40
N ASP A 52 -12.11 -2.40 -6.79
CA ASP A 52 -12.24 -2.19 -5.35
C ASP A 52 -13.68 -1.93 -4.94
N LEU A 53 -14.41 -1.12 -5.71
CA LEU A 53 -15.84 -0.88 -5.49
C LEU A 53 -16.67 -2.15 -5.69
N ALA A 54 -16.37 -2.96 -6.71
CA ALA A 54 -17.05 -4.24 -6.92
C ALA A 54 -16.77 -5.21 -5.75
N GLY A 55 -15.53 -5.28 -5.26
CA GLY A 55 -15.16 -6.09 -4.10
C GLY A 55 -15.88 -5.62 -2.82
N ALA A 56 -15.90 -4.32 -2.57
CA ALA A 56 -16.60 -3.73 -1.44
C ALA A 56 -18.12 -3.98 -1.51
N THR A 57 -18.74 -3.80 -2.69
CA THR A 57 -20.16 -4.11 -2.90
C THR A 57 -20.47 -5.58 -2.63
N LYS A 58 -19.61 -6.50 -3.11
CA LYS A 58 -19.75 -7.93 -2.84
C LYS A 58 -19.67 -8.26 -1.35
N ALA A 59 -18.81 -7.55 -0.60
CA ALA A 59 -18.69 -7.68 0.84
C ALA A 59 -19.88 -7.11 1.64
N GLY A 60 -20.73 -6.27 1.02
CA GLY A 60 -21.94 -5.75 1.64
C GLY A 60 -22.05 -4.22 1.74
N PHE A 61 -21.09 -3.46 1.20
CA PHE A 61 -21.16 -2.01 1.19
C PHE A 61 -22.14 -1.47 0.15
N GLU A 62 -22.72 -0.30 0.43
CA GLU A 62 -23.50 0.49 -0.51
C GLU A 62 -22.70 1.67 -1.04
N VAL A 63 -22.49 1.73 -2.36
CA VAL A 63 -21.77 2.83 -3.01
C VAL A 63 -22.74 4.00 -3.20
N ILE A 64 -22.54 5.08 -2.43
CA ILE A 64 -23.42 6.27 -2.47
C ILE A 64 -22.74 7.47 -3.16
N ALA A 65 -21.41 7.44 -3.31
CA ALA A 65 -20.65 8.52 -3.95
C ALA A 65 -19.40 8.01 -4.65
N LEU A 66 -19.00 8.73 -5.69
CA LEU A 66 -17.84 8.44 -6.54
C LEU A 66 -17.08 9.73 -6.80
N ALA A 67 -15.77 9.74 -6.53
CA ALA A 67 -14.87 10.82 -6.92
C ALA A 67 -13.87 10.30 -7.96
N ASP A 68 -13.79 10.98 -9.10
CA ASP A 68 -12.80 10.66 -10.13
C ASP A 68 -12.56 11.89 -11.04
N VAL A 69 -11.35 12.06 -11.50
CA VAL A 69 -10.95 13.16 -12.39
C VAL A 69 -11.46 13.00 -13.83
N VAL A 70 -12.14 11.88 -14.13
CA VAL A 70 -12.66 11.58 -15.47
C VAL A 70 -14.17 11.90 -15.54
N ASP A 71 -14.51 12.95 -16.29
CA ASP A 71 -15.89 13.26 -16.64
C ASP A 71 -16.37 12.38 -17.82
N VAL A 72 -17.20 11.40 -17.53
CA VAL A 72 -17.70 10.43 -18.51
C VAL A 72 -18.53 11.07 -19.62
N LYS A 73 -19.16 12.23 -19.36
CA LYS A 73 -19.96 12.97 -20.36
C LYS A 73 -19.08 13.61 -21.45
N LYS A 74 -17.77 13.73 -21.21
CA LYS A 74 -16.81 14.36 -22.11
C LYS A 74 -15.79 13.38 -22.68
N LEU A 75 -15.98 12.07 -22.56
CA LEU A 75 -15.05 11.04 -23.02
C LEU A 75 -14.71 11.15 -24.51
N GLY A 76 -15.69 11.45 -25.37
CA GLY A 76 -15.46 11.64 -26.81
C GLY A 76 -14.74 10.43 -27.44
N SER A 77 -13.63 10.70 -28.14
CA SER A 77 -12.81 9.70 -28.83
C SER A 77 -11.74 9.03 -27.96
N ILE A 78 -11.72 9.23 -26.63
CA ILE A 78 -10.74 8.59 -25.74
C ILE A 78 -10.84 7.07 -25.85
N THR A 79 -9.71 6.42 -26.19
CA THR A 79 -9.64 4.96 -26.37
C THR A 79 -9.05 4.23 -25.19
N ASP A 80 -8.35 4.91 -24.29
CA ASP A 80 -7.72 4.30 -23.12
C ASP A 80 -8.73 3.55 -22.23
N LYS A 81 -8.44 2.27 -21.98
CA LYS A 81 -9.34 1.37 -21.23
C LYS A 81 -9.54 1.80 -19.78
N ARG A 82 -8.55 2.44 -19.15
CA ARG A 82 -8.65 2.88 -17.74
C ARG A 82 -9.55 4.09 -17.63
N THR A 83 -9.38 5.06 -18.51
CA THR A 83 -10.27 6.22 -18.62
C THR A 83 -11.71 5.78 -18.91
N LYS A 84 -11.92 4.87 -19.87
CA LYS A 84 -13.24 4.30 -20.19
C LYS A 84 -13.84 3.48 -19.04
N SER A 85 -13.05 2.92 -18.14
CA SER A 85 -13.57 2.14 -17.01
C SER A 85 -14.48 2.97 -16.11
N MET A 86 -14.32 4.29 -16.08
CA MET A 86 -15.18 5.19 -15.29
C MET A 86 -16.63 5.18 -15.81
N ALA A 87 -16.86 5.04 -17.13
CA ALA A 87 -18.21 4.89 -17.66
C ALA A 87 -18.89 3.62 -17.11
N GLN A 88 -18.16 2.50 -17.08
CA GLN A 88 -18.68 1.25 -16.52
C GLN A 88 -18.98 1.36 -15.01
N VAL A 89 -18.22 2.16 -14.27
CA VAL A 89 -18.51 2.44 -12.85
C VAL A 89 -19.78 3.28 -12.71
N ARG A 90 -19.95 4.30 -13.56
CA ARG A 90 -21.19 5.11 -13.55
C ARG A 90 -22.43 4.29 -13.89
N ASP A 91 -22.29 3.36 -14.83
CA ASP A 91 -23.39 2.42 -15.21
C ASP A 91 -23.71 1.45 -14.07
N ALA A 92 -22.69 0.98 -13.34
CA ALA A 92 -22.88 0.06 -12.20
C ALA A 92 -23.49 0.75 -10.97
N TYR A 93 -23.23 2.07 -10.78
CA TYR A 93 -23.70 2.84 -9.64
C TYR A 93 -24.41 4.14 -10.09
N PRO A 94 -25.53 4.05 -10.81
CA PRO A 94 -26.18 5.20 -11.46
C PRO A 94 -26.73 6.22 -10.45
N GLN A 95 -27.04 5.79 -9.22
CA GLN A 95 -27.56 6.65 -8.15
C GLN A 95 -26.46 7.30 -7.32
N ALA A 96 -25.19 6.85 -7.46
CA ALA A 96 -24.10 7.42 -6.71
C ALA A 96 -23.82 8.87 -7.16
N ARG A 97 -23.71 9.77 -6.19
CA ARG A 97 -23.33 11.15 -6.45
C ARG A 97 -21.89 11.17 -7.01
N PHE A 98 -21.61 12.05 -7.95
CA PHE A 98 -20.32 12.16 -8.61
C PHE A 98 -19.76 13.57 -8.57
N GLU A 99 -18.49 13.73 -8.16
CA GLU A 99 -17.69 14.96 -8.25
C GLU A 99 -16.25 14.62 -8.64
N SER A 100 -15.53 15.59 -9.20
CA SER A 100 -14.10 15.40 -9.47
C SER A 100 -13.25 15.56 -8.20
N ASP A 101 -13.68 16.39 -7.27
CA ASP A 101 -13.01 16.62 -5.99
C ASP A 101 -13.72 15.87 -4.85
N TYR A 102 -13.05 14.85 -4.33
CA TYR A 102 -13.57 14.08 -3.20
C TYR A 102 -13.80 14.92 -1.93
N ARG A 103 -13.12 16.07 -1.80
CA ARG A 103 -13.26 16.96 -0.63
C ARG A 103 -14.63 17.60 -0.58
N GLU A 104 -15.24 17.90 -1.74
CA GLU A 104 -16.60 18.40 -1.86
C GLU A 104 -17.61 17.32 -1.43
N LEU A 105 -17.47 16.08 -1.94
CA LEU A 105 -18.33 14.97 -1.54
C LEU A 105 -18.26 14.68 -0.04
N MET A 106 -17.07 14.70 0.55
CA MET A 106 -16.91 14.48 1.99
C MET A 106 -17.54 15.61 2.82
N ALA A 107 -17.45 16.86 2.37
CA ALA A 107 -18.08 17.99 3.04
C ALA A 107 -19.62 17.91 2.98
N ASP A 108 -20.15 17.60 1.82
CA ASP A 108 -21.60 17.60 1.58
C ASP A 108 -22.34 16.38 2.15
N LEU A 109 -21.72 15.21 2.06
CA LEU A 109 -22.34 13.96 2.53
C LEU A 109 -22.12 13.73 4.04
N GLY A 110 -21.05 14.28 4.60
CA GLY A 110 -20.80 14.25 6.04
C GLY A 110 -20.96 12.85 6.64
N ASP A 111 -21.89 12.73 7.59
CA ASP A 111 -22.15 11.48 8.32
C ASP A 111 -22.89 10.40 7.51
N LYS A 112 -23.30 10.69 6.28
CA LYS A 112 -23.90 9.70 5.39
C LYS A 112 -22.87 8.72 4.82
N VAL A 113 -21.58 9.02 4.86
CA VAL A 113 -20.49 8.15 4.44
C VAL A 113 -19.92 7.46 5.68
N ASP A 114 -19.90 6.14 5.72
CA ASP A 114 -19.27 5.35 6.78
C ASP A 114 -17.82 4.99 6.47
N ALA A 115 -17.52 4.77 5.18
CA ALA A 115 -16.22 4.28 4.74
C ALA A 115 -15.79 4.88 3.39
N VAL A 116 -14.50 4.83 3.09
CA VAL A 116 -13.96 5.24 1.80
C VAL A 116 -13.01 4.19 1.22
N THR A 117 -13.04 4.01 -0.11
CA THR A 117 -11.95 3.39 -0.85
C THR A 117 -11.08 4.48 -1.47
N VAL A 118 -9.75 4.36 -1.34
CA VAL A 118 -8.78 5.25 -1.96
C VAL A 118 -7.96 4.45 -2.98
N SER A 119 -8.27 4.64 -4.26
CA SER A 119 -7.70 3.87 -5.38
C SER A 119 -7.10 4.77 -6.45
N THR A 120 -6.64 5.93 -6.03
CA THR A 120 -5.96 6.95 -6.82
C THR A 120 -4.52 6.54 -7.18
N PRO A 121 -3.75 7.31 -7.94
CA PRO A 121 -2.30 7.22 -7.96
C PRO A 121 -1.69 7.49 -6.57
N ASP A 122 -0.48 6.92 -6.34
CA ASP A 122 0.16 6.85 -5.02
C ASP A 122 0.24 8.20 -4.29
N HIS A 123 0.50 9.28 -5.03
CA HIS A 123 0.69 10.63 -4.48
C HIS A 123 -0.56 11.25 -3.82
N HIS A 124 -1.74 10.71 -4.07
CA HIS A 124 -3.00 11.16 -3.46
C HIS A 124 -3.40 10.36 -2.22
N HIS A 125 -2.85 9.15 -2.03
CA HIS A 125 -3.31 8.20 -1.00
C HIS A 125 -3.36 8.83 0.40
N PHE A 126 -2.30 9.57 0.77
CA PHE A 126 -2.18 10.17 2.09
C PHE A 126 -3.30 11.15 2.39
N HIS A 127 -3.49 12.17 1.54
CA HIS A 127 -4.44 13.26 1.81
C HIS A 127 -5.88 12.77 1.89
N ALA A 128 -6.28 11.88 0.96
CA ALA A 128 -7.62 11.32 0.95
C ALA A 128 -7.88 10.47 2.20
N SER A 129 -6.94 9.61 2.56
CA SER A 129 -7.07 8.72 3.72
C SER A 129 -7.05 9.47 5.04
N ILE A 130 -6.14 10.44 5.22
CA ILE A 130 -6.06 11.24 6.46
C ILE A 130 -7.34 12.04 6.68
N LYS A 131 -7.86 12.68 5.62
CA LYS A 131 -9.11 13.42 5.71
C LYS A 131 -10.25 12.50 6.13
N ALA A 132 -10.34 11.31 5.54
CA ALA A 132 -11.35 10.32 5.89
C ALA A 132 -11.23 9.85 7.35
N MET A 133 -10.03 9.44 7.78
CA MET A 133 -9.80 8.95 9.15
C MET A 133 -10.10 10.00 10.21
N LYS A 134 -9.63 11.25 10.02
CA LYS A 134 -9.93 12.37 10.93
C LYS A 134 -11.42 12.74 10.97
N SER A 135 -12.18 12.42 9.92
CA SER A 135 -13.63 12.54 9.88
C SER A 135 -14.36 11.29 10.40
N GLY A 136 -13.65 10.35 11.04
CA GLY A 136 -14.22 9.14 11.62
C GLY A 136 -14.67 8.09 10.59
N LYS A 137 -14.17 8.15 9.34
CA LYS A 137 -14.53 7.20 8.28
C LYS A 137 -13.54 6.06 8.23
N HIS A 138 -14.02 4.83 8.01
CA HIS A 138 -13.19 3.68 7.76
C HIS A 138 -12.50 3.77 6.41
N VAL A 139 -11.27 3.23 6.25
CA VAL A 139 -10.48 3.44 5.03
C VAL A 139 -9.93 2.13 4.48
N TYR A 140 -10.22 1.87 3.21
CA TYR A 140 -9.49 0.93 2.38
C TYR A 140 -8.60 1.71 1.42
N CYS A 141 -7.28 1.61 1.54
CA CYS A 141 -6.35 2.33 0.69
C CYS A 141 -5.55 1.37 -0.18
N GLN A 142 -5.42 1.66 -1.48
CA GLN A 142 -4.57 0.89 -2.38
C GLN A 142 -3.09 0.97 -1.99
N LYS A 143 -2.34 -0.01 -2.47
CA LYS A 143 -0.88 -0.12 -2.28
C LYS A 143 -0.11 0.67 -3.37
N PRO A 144 1.11 1.15 -3.04
CA PRO A 144 1.66 1.29 -1.69
C PRO A 144 0.79 2.21 -0.85
N LEU A 145 0.81 2.05 0.47
CA LEU A 145 -0.08 2.80 1.35
C LEU A 145 0.06 4.32 1.16
N THR A 146 1.29 4.79 0.92
CA THR A 146 1.60 6.19 0.67
C THR A 146 2.75 6.34 -0.34
N HIS A 147 2.94 7.58 -0.79
CA HIS A 147 4.05 7.98 -1.64
C HIS A 147 5.29 8.43 -0.84
N GLY A 148 5.12 8.96 0.37
CA GLY A 148 6.18 9.51 1.23
C GLY A 148 6.40 8.67 2.48
N ILE A 149 7.67 8.62 2.96
CA ILE A 149 8.07 7.87 4.16
C ILE A 149 7.33 8.40 5.40
N TRP A 150 7.33 9.72 5.60
CA TRP A 150 6.64 10.37 6.70
C TRP A 150 5.12 10.13 6.64
N GLU A 151 4.56 10.13 5.44
CA GLU A 151 3.14 9.85 5.21
C GLU A 151 2.74 8.45 5.71
N ALA A 152 3.57 7.43 5.46
CA ALA A 152 3.31 6.06 5.88
C ALA A 152 3.20 5.95 7.42
N ARG A 153 4.12 6.60 8.13
CA ARG A 153 4.09 6.66 9.60
C ARG A 153 2.86 7.39 10.11
N MET A 154 2.51 8.51 9.49
CA MET A 154 1.34 9.29 9.89
C MET A 154 0.02 8.55 9.63
N MET A 155 -0.05 7.77 8.55
CA MET A 155 -1.21 6.92 8.28
C MET A 155 -1.46 5.89 9.39
N ALA A 156 -0.39 5.19 9.83
CA ALA A 156 -0.49 4.24 10.93
C ALA A 156 -0.89 4.91 12.25
N LYS A 157 -0.23 6.03 12.57
CA LYS A 157 -0.48 6.81 13.79
C LYS A 157 -1.93 7.31 13.87
N ILE A 158 -2.43 7.94 12.81
CA ILE A 158 -3.78 8.51 12.79
C ILE A 158 -4.84 7.40 12.78
N ALA A 159 -4.58 6.26 12.14
CA ALA A 159 -5.46 5.11 12.22
C ALA A 159 -5.61 4.59 13.66
N GLU A 160 -4.51 4.57 14.41
CA GLU A 160 -4.51 4.21 15.84
C GLU A 160 -5.25 5.24 16.69
N GLU A 161 -4.95 6.53 16.52
CA GLU A 161 -5.56 7.63 17.26
C GLU A 161 -7.08 7.74 17.05
N THR A 162 -7.54 7.48 15.83
CA THR A 162 -8.97 7.59 15.47
C THR A 162 -9.75 6.29 15.73
N GLY A 163 -9.08 5.16 15.84
CA GLY A 163 -9.70 3.84 16.06
C GLY A 163 -10.54 3.34 14.88
N VAL A 164 -10.52 4.01 13.73
CA VAL A 164 -11.24 3.58 12.52
C VAL A 164 -10.65 2.30 11.95
N LYS A 165 -11.47 1.50 11.28
CA LYS A 165 -11.03 0.26 10.65
C LYS A 165 -10.36 0.57 9.32
N THR A 166 -9.14 0.08 9.16
CA THR A 166 -8.31 0.35 7.98
C THR A 166 -7.87 -0.96 7.33
N GLN A 167 -7.66 -0.94 6.01
CA GLN A 167 -7.16 -2.07 5.24
C GLN A 167 -6.35 -1.58 4.05
N MET A 168 -5.17 -2.16 3.81
CA MET A 168 -4.41 -1.90 2.59
C MET A 168 -4.78 -2.89 1.48
N GLY A 169 -4.69 -2.43 0.24
CA GLY A 169 -5.05 -3.19 -0.95
C GLY A 169 -3.99 -4.19 -1.44
N ASN A 170 -3.29 -4.90 -0.56
CA ASN A 170 -2.41 -6.03 -0.87
C ASN A 170 -3.17 -7.36 -0.75
N GLN A 171 -4.13 -7.61 -1.65
CA GLN A 171 -5.18 -8.63 -1.56
C GLN A 171 -4.69 -10.03 -1.17
N ALA A 172 -3.48 -10.45 -1.61
CA ALA A 172 -2.93 -11.78 -1.28
C ALA A 172 -2.70 -12.00 0.23
N HIS A 173 -2.65 -10.93 1.03
CA HIS A 173 -2.56 -10.98 2.49
C HIS A 173 -3.73 -11.74 3.13
N ALA A 174 -4.90 -11.77 2.47
CA ALA A 174 -6.07 -12.52 2.92
C ALA A 174 -6.01 -14.03 2.60
N ASN A 175 -5.07 -14.48 1.76
CA ASN A 175 -5.02 -15.87 1.30
C ASN A 175 -4.57 -16.84 2.40
N ASP A 176 -5.23 -17.98 2.49
CA ASP A 176 -4.92 -19.02 3.51
C ASP A 176 -3.49 -19.55 3.37
N HIS A 177 -3.01 -19.75 2.14
CA HIS A 177 -1.66 -20.25 1.91
C HIS A 177 -0.57 -19.26 2.35
N MET A 178 -0.78 -17.93 2.22
CA MET A 178 0.16 -16.95 2.74
C MET A 178 0.19 -16.97 4.27
N ARG A 179 -0.97 -16.98 4.91
CA ARG A 179 -1.11 -17.09 6.38
C ARG A 179 -0.46 -18.35 6.90
N ARG A 180 -0.64 -19.46 6.17
CA ARG A 180 0.02 -20.73 6.52
C ARG A 180 1.54 -20.63 6.47
N CYS A 181 2.11 -19.97 5.46
CA CYS A 181 3.55 -19.74 5.39
C CYS A 181 4.07 -18.88 6.55
N VAL A 182 3.34 -17.85 6.95
CA VAL A 182 3.68 -17.03 8.13
C VAL A 182 3.71 -17.89 9.39
N GLU A 183 2.71 -18.75 9.59
CA GLU A 183 2.64 -19.66 10.74
C GLU A 183 3.81 -20.65 10.78
N LEU A 184 4.18 -21.22 9.62
CA LEU A 184 5.31 -22.15 9.52
C LEU A 184 6.65 -21.48 9.89
N ILE A 185 6.86 -20.27 9.37
CA ILE A 185 8.08 -19.50 9.65
C ILE A 185 8.15 -19.16 11.14
N ARG A 186 7.06 -18.65 11.72
CA ARG A 186 7.00 -18.29 13.16
C ARG A 186 7.12 -19.50 14.08
N ALA A 187 6.67 -20.67 13.65
CA ALA A 187 6.86 -21.92 14.37
C ALA A 187 8.29 -22.49 14.26
N GLY A 188 9.18 -21.84 13.51
CA GLY A 188 10.58 -22.21 13.38
C GLY A 188 10.83 -23.43 12.48
N VAL A 189 9.92 -23.76 11.56
CA VAL A 189 10.04 -24.95 10.68
C VAL A 189 11.30 -24.91 9.80
N ILE A 190 11.81 -23.71 9.49
CA ILE A 190 13.08 -23.51 8.78
C ILE A 190 14.22 -23.05 9.69
N GLY A 191 14.02 -23.09 11.02
CA GLY A 191 14.93 -22.48 11.99
C GLY A 191 14.81 -20.95 12.02
N LYS A 192 15.80 -20.26 12.61
CA LYS A 192 15.86 -18.80 12.66
C LYS A 192 16.18 -18.22 11.29
N VAL A 193 15.40 -17.24 10.85
CA VAL A 193 15.57 -16.62 9.54
C VAL A 193 16.83 -15.77 9.48
N LYS A 194 17.58 -15.90 8.40
CA LYS A 194 18.80 -15.14 8.10
C LYS A 194 18.61 -14.16 6.94
N GLU A 195 17.95 -14.62 5.89
CA GLU A 195 17.80 -13.85 4.65
C GLU A 195 16.43 -14.05 4.03
N ILE A 196 15.92 -12.99 3.42
CA ILE A 196 14.71 -12.99 2.62
C ILE A 196 15.05 -12.39 1.26
N HIS A 197 14.73 -13.11 0.18
CA HIS A 197 14.92 -12.65 -1.18
C HIS A 197 13.58 -12.52 -1.86
N THR A 198 13.34 -11.38 -2.51
CA THR A 198 12.08 -11.07 -3.20
C THR A 198 12.37 -10.39 -4.52
N TRP A 199 11.69 -10.75 -5.59
CA TRP A 199 11.98 -10.22 -6.92
C TRP A 199 10.76 -10.07 -7.80
N THR A 200 10.88 -9.22 -8.83
CA THR A 200 9.89 -9.04 -9.89
C THR A 200 10.54 -8.60 -11.20
N ASN A 201 9.91 -8.93 -12.31
CA ASN A 201 10.30 -8.43 -13.64
C ASN A 201 9.75 -7.03 -13.97
N ARG A 202 9.16 -6.32 -13.00
CA ARG A 202 8.70 -4.93 -13.22
C ARG A 202 9.92 -4.00 -13.32
N PRO A 203 9.78 -2.85 -14.03
CA PRO A 203 8.56 -2.22 -14.53
C PRO A 203 8.07 -2.75 -15.89
N ILE A 204 6.78 -2.46 -16.20
CA ILE A 204 6.17 -2.62 -17.52
C ILE A 204 5.78 -1.29 -18.17
N TRP A 205 6.03 -0.20 -17.47
CA TRP A 205 5.90 1.19 -17.92
C TRP A 205 7.29 1.79 -18.11
N ALA A 206 7.36 2.96 -18.77
CA ALA A 206 8.63 3.67 -18.95
C ALA A 206 9.22 4.11 -17.60
N GLN A 207 10.50 3.83 -17.40
CA GLN A 207 11.37 4.34 -16.33
C GLN A 207 12.74 4.70 -16.91
N GLY A 208 13.52 5.52 -16.18
CA GLY A 208 14.87 5.88 -16.60
C GLY A 208 14.94 7.05 -17.60
N PHE A 209 13.86 7.81 -17.81
CA PHE A 209 13.88 8.98 -18.70
C PHE A 209 14.51 10.20 -18.02
N ALA A 210 15.33 10.92 -18.80
CA ALA A 210 16.12 12.07 -18.32
C ALA A 210 15.40 13.43 -18.43
N SER A 211 14.21 13.48 -19.02
CA SER A 211 13.43 14.73 -19.14
C SER A 211 11.95 14.41 -19.33
N PRO A 212 11.05 15.34 -18.98
CA PRO A 212 9.63 15.20 -19.28
C PRO A 212 9.36 15.10 -20.79
N PRO A 213 8.25 14.44 -21.19
CA PRO A 213 7.77 14.48 -22.56
C PRO A 213 7.27 15.91 -22.91
N PRO A 214 7.21 16.26 -24.19
CA PRO A 214 6.59 17.51 -24.60
C PRO A 214 5.15 17.64 -24.12
N ALA A 215 4.75 18.86 -23.74
CA ALA A 215 3.38 19.13 -23.36
C ALA A 215 2.39 18.81 -24.50
N THR A 216 1.26 18.21 -24.14
CA THR A 216 0.14 17.98 -25.06
C THR A 216 -1.14 18.55 -24.50
N LYS A 217 -2.16 18.69 -25.35
CA LYS A 217 -3.46 19.20 -24.91
C LYS A 217 -4.11 18.22 -23.93
N VAL A 218 -4.54 18.74 -22.78
CA VAL A 218 -5.34 17.95 -21.82
C VAL A 218 -6.64 17.51 -22.48
N PRO A 219 -6.99 16.21 -22.47
CA PRO A 219 -8.30 15.75 -22.92
C PRO A 219 -9.42 16.41 -22.13
N LYS A 220 -10.50 16.83 -22.81
CA LYS A 220 -11.63 17.53 -22.17
C LYS A 220 -12.28 16.74 -21.02
N ALA A 221 -12.16 15.43 -21.03
CA ALA A 221 -12.72 14.57 -20.02
C ALA A 221 -11.85 14.45 -18.73
N ILE A 222 -10.65 15.00 -18.72
CA ILE A 222 -9.72 14.85 -17.60
C ILE A 222 -9.55 16.19 -16.88
N ASP A 223 -9.84 16.22 -15.59
CA ASP A 223 -9.46 17.32 -14.70
C ASP A 223 -7.98 17.13 -14.30
N TRP A 224 -7.09 17.70 -15.10
CA TRP A 224 -5.64 17.55 -14.90
C TRP A 224 -5.15 18.19 -13.61
N LYS A 225 -5.77 19.30 -13.20
CA LYS A 225 -5.42 19.99 -11.95
C LYS A 225 -5.72 19.11 -10.73
N GLN A 226 -6.89 18.46 -10.70
CA GLN A 226 -7.23 17.53 -9.64
C GLN A 226 -6.39 16.25 -9.71
N TRP A 227 -6.01 15.80 -10.91
CA TRP A 227 -5.12 14.66 -11.07
C TRP A 227 -3.73 14.92 -10.49
N ILE A 228 -3.14 16.11 -10.73
CA ILE A 228 -1.87 16.55 -10.13
C ILE A 228 -2.00 16.65 -8.60
N GLY A 229 -3.05 17.28 -8.12
CA GLY A 229 -3.35 17.36 -6.70
C GLY A 229 -2.18 17.88 -5.84
N PRO A 230 -1.70 17.09 -4.86
CA PRO A 230 -0.62 17.49 -3.95
C PRO A 230 0.78 17.47 -4.57
N ALA A 231 0.95 16.91 -5.76
CA ALA A 231 2.26 16.80 -6.41
C ALA A 231 2.69 18.09 -7.12
N PRO A 232 3.97 18.28 -7.40
CA PRO A 232 4.45 19.37 -8.25
C PRO A 232 3.80 19.33 -9.63
N TRP A 233 3.49 20.51 -10.17
CA TRP A 233 2.88 20.63 -11.50
C TRP A 233 3.80 20.10 -12.59
N VAL A 234 3.21 19.40 -13.55
CA VAL A 234 3.80 19.07 -14.84
C VAL A 234 2.71 19.17 -15.90
N ASP A 235 3.08 19.58 -17.11
CA ASP A 235 2.15 19.62 -18.23
C ASP A 235 1.71 18.23 -18.66
N TYR A 236 0.47 18.11 -19.10
CA TYR A 236 -0.11 16.82 -19.46
C TYR A 236 0.60 16.19 -20.67
N ASN A 237 0.83 14.90 -20.54
CA ASN A 237 1.19 14.03 -21.66
C ASN A 237 0.66 12.61 -21.40
N PRO A 238 0.19 11.87 -22.45
CA PRO A 238 -0.24 10.47 -22.31
C PRO A 238 0.84 9.51 -21.75
N ALA A 239 2.13 9.88 -21.88
CA ALA A 239 3.24 9.16 -21.26
C ALA A 239 3.29 9.29 -19.73
N ILE A 240 2.45 10.14 -19.13
CA ILE A 240 2.30 10.25 -17.67
C ILE A 240 1.04 9.54 -17.22
N ALA A 241 -0.10 9.99 -17.69
CA ALA A 241 -1.41 9.49 -17.28
C ALA A 241 -2.24 9.03 -18.49
N PRO A 242 -3.07 7.99 -18.34
CA PRO A 242 -3.53 7.40 -17.07
C PRO A 242 -2.71 6.20 -16.56
N PHE A 243 -1.61 5.80 -17.23
CA PHE A 243 -0.96 4.51 -16.90
C PHE A 243 0.46 4.63 -16.34
N ALA A 244 1.35 5.42 -16.99
CA ALA A 244 2.79 5.33 -16.75
C ALA A 244 3.28 6.20 -15.57
N TRP A 245 2.39 6.81 -14.84
CA TRP A 245 2.70 7.71 -13.71
C TRP A 245 3.59 7.06 -12.62
N ARG A 246 3.58 5.72 -12.49
CA ARG A 246 4.49 5.02 -11.55
C ARG A 246 5.96 5.21 -11.88
N GLY A 247 6.30 5.44 -13.15
CA GLY A 247 7.64 5.77 -13.61
C GLY A 247 8.10 7.19 -13.30
N TRP A 248 7.32 7.98 -12.57
CA TRP A 248 7.60 9.37 -12.23
C TRP A 248 7.75 9.54 -10.73
N TRP A 249 8.89 10.06 -10.27
CA TRP A 249 9.14 10.30 -8.85
C TRP A 249 8.08 11.18 -8.17
N ASN A 250 7.41 12.06 -8.91
CA ASN A 250 6.39 12.95 -8.36
C ASN A 250 5.05 12.27 -8.10
N TYR A 251 4.76 11.16 -8.77
CA TYR A 251 3.43 10.54 -8.77
C TYR A 251 3.43 9.10 -8.29
N GLY A 252 4.55 8.40 -8.45
CA GLY A 252 4.68 7.00 -8.10
C GLY A 252 6.04 6.65 -7.51
N THR A 253 6.18 5.41 -7.14
CA THR A 253 7.30 4.86 -6.37
C THR A 253 8.06 3.77 -7.15
N GLY A 254 7.90 3.77 -8.49
CA GLY A 254 8.57 2.81 -9.37
C GLY A 254 8.13 1.37 -9.19
N ALA A 255 8.94 0.45 -9.71
CA ALA A 255 8.71 -0.98 -9.61
C ALA A 255 8.73 -1.48 -8.17
N LEU A 256 9.62 -0.94 -7.33
CA LEU A 256 9.73 -1.29 -5.93
C LEU A 256 8.42 -1.03 -5.18
N GLY A 257 7.91 0.21 -5.17
CA GLY A 257 6.67 0.53 -4.45
C GLY A 257 5.44 -0.18 -5.02
N ASP A 258 5.39 -0.38 -6.36
CA ASP A 258 4.28 -1.12 -6.99
C ASP A 258 4.19 -2.58 -6.52
N MET A 259 5.33 -3.28 -6.41
CA MET A 259 5.35 -4.73 -6.25
C MET A 259 5.79 -5.22 -4.87
N ALA A 260 6.61 -4.47 -4.14
CA ALA A 260 7.12 -4.94 -2.85
C ALA A 260 5.99 -5.18 -1.84
N CYS A 261 4.97 -4.33 -1.81
CA CYS A 261 3.78 -4.53 -0.97
C CYS A 261 3.05 -5.86 -1.21
N HIS A 262 3.30 -6.53 -2.32
CA HIS A 262 2.72 -7.83 -2.66
C HIS A 262 3.67 -9.00 -2.44
N ILE A 263 4.97 -8.80 -2.71
CA ILE A 263 5.93 -9.91 -2.79
C ILE A 263 6.78 -9.98 -1.51
N MET A 264 7.15 -8.83 -0.96
CA MET A 264 7.87 -8.72 0.30
C MET A 264 6.97 -8.97 1.53
N ASP A 265 5.64 -8.89 1.33
CA ASP A 265 4.60 -8.99 2.35
C ASP A 265 4.76 -10.25 3.23
N LEU A 266 4.90 -11.43 2.63
CA LEU A 266 5.09 -12.68 3.37
C LEU A 266 6.28 -12.60 4.33
N GLY A 267 7.44 -12.21 3.84
CA GLY A 267 8.65 -12.13 4.65
C GLY A 267 8.54 -11.08 5.75
N TYR A 268 8.07 -9.89 5.39
CA TYR A 268 7.89 -8.78 6.34
C TYR A 268 6.88 -9.14 7.44
N TRP A 269 5.73 -9.68 7.08
CA TRP A 269 4.71 -10.10 8.04
C TRP A 269 5.18 -11.23 8.94
N SER A 270 5.88 -12.24 8.37
CA SER A 270 6.41 -13.36 9.15
C SER A 270 7.38 -12.89 10.23
N MET A 271 8.27 -11.99 9.87
CA MET A 271 9.29 -11.48 10.78
C MET A 271 8.78 -10.44 11.76
N ASN A 272 7.70 -9.71 11.41
CA ASN A 272 7.20 -8.57 12.18
C ASN A 272 8.34 -7.67 12.68
N PRO A 273 9.22 -7.17 11.79
CA PRO A 273 10.44 -6.48 12.17
C PRO A 273 10.14 -5.10 12.73
N GLY A 274 11.07 -4.58 13.50
CA GLY A 274 11.16 -3.14 13.70
C GLY A 274 11.57 -2.40 12.42
N PRO A 275 11.87 -1.10 12.51
CA PRO A 275 12.43 -0.38 11.37
C PRO A 275 13.80 -0.95 11.00
N PRO A 276 14.22 -0.89 9.71
CA PRO A 276 15.55 -1.32 9.31
C PRO A 276 16.62 -0.41 9.95
N GLU A 277 17.79 -0.97 10.24
CA GLU A 277 18.93 -0.20 10.70
C GLU A 277 19.63 0.51 9.55
N THR A 278 19.81 -0.22 8.45
CA THR A 278 20.43 0.28 7.23
C THR A 278 19.66 -0.11 5.98
N VAL A 279 19.87 0.66 4.91
CA VAL A 279 19.41 0.34 3.57
C VAL A 279 20.46 0.77 2.54
N VAL A 280 20.69 -0.08 1.54
CA VAL A 280 21.57 0.22 0.40
C VAL A 280 20.89 -0.21 -0.89
N ALA A 281 21.09 0.55 -1.96
CA ALA A 281 20.58 0.22 -3.29
C ALA A 281 21.71 0.25 -4.33
N GLU A 282 21.77 -0.79 -5.16
CA GLU A 282 22.44 -0.82 -6.44
C GLU A 282 21.36 -0.64 -7.52
N GLN A 283 21.61 0.15 -8.56
CA GLN A 283 20.61 0.39 -9.59
C GLN A 283 21.19 0.87 -10.90
N SER A 284 20.40 0.81 -11.97
CA SER A 284 20.73 1.35 -13.27
C SER A 284 19.59 2.21 -13.81
N GLY A 285 19.93 3.38 -14.34
CA GLY A 285 19.03 4.24 -15.09
C GLY A 285 18.12 5.16 -14.25
N ALA A 286 18.32 5.31 -12.95
CA ALA A 286 17.60 6.35 -12.20
C ALA A 286 18.04 7.74 -12.65
N THR A 287 17.09 8.67 -12.70
CA THR A 287 17.32 10.06 -13.09
C THR A 287 16.67 11.00 -12.07
N GLU A 288 16.78 12.31 -12.31
CA GLU A 288 16.06 13.33 -11.52
C GLU A 288 14.54 13.14 -11.59
N PHE A 289 14.00 12.64 -12.73
CA PHE A 289 12.56 12.54 -12.98
C PHE A 289 11.99 11.15 -12.72
N SER A 290 12.81 10.11 -12.83
CA SER A 290 12.33 8.73 -12.96
C SER A 290 13.10 7.74 -12.10
N PRO A 291 12.39 6.74 -11.50
CA PRO A 291 12.98 5.58 -10.86
C PRO A 291 13.90 4.78 -11.80
N PRO A 292 14.78 3.92 -11.24
CA PRO A 292 15.70 3.10 -12.02
C PRO A 292 14.99 2.06 -12.89
N ILE A 293 15.65 1.69 -13.98
CA ILE A 293 15.19 0.62 -14.89
C ILE A 293 15.28 -0.74 -14.21
N ASN A 294 16.31 -0.94 -13.40
CA ASN A 294 16.47 -2.11 -12.53
C ASN A 294 17.16 -1.74 -11.23
N SER A 295 16.94 -2.54 -10.19
CA SER A 295 17.61 -2.34 -8.91
C SER A 295 17.77 -3.63 -8.11
N LYS A 296 18.76 -3.60 -7.20
CA LYS A 296 18.92 -4.51 -6.07
C LYS A 296 19.00 -3.68 -4.81
N ILE A 297 18.20 -4.03 -3.80
CA ILE A 297 18.13 -3.26 -2.55
C ILE A 297 18.24 -4.24 -1.39
N THR A 298 19.05 -3.89 -0.40
CA THR A 298 19.21 -4.67 0.82
C THR A 298 18.87 -3.80 2.03
N TRP A 299 17.98 -4.30 2.89
CA TRP A 299 17.72 -3.77 4.22
C TRP A 299 18.28 -4.72 5.26
N GLU A 300 18.94 -4.17 6.28
CA GLU A 300 19.42 -4.91 7.45
C GLU A 300 18.54 -4.60 8.66
N PHE A 301 18.20 -5.63 9.41
CA PHE A 301 17.34 -5.54 10.60
C PHE A 301 18.04 -6.12 11.82
N SER A 302 17.79 -5.49 12.97
CA SER A 302 18.17 -6.04 14.27
C SER A 302 17.55 -7.41 14.52
N PRO A 303 18.18 -8.26 15.35
CA PRO A 303 17.62 -9.55 15.70
C PRO A 303 16.28 -9.44 16.43
N ASN A 304 15.42 -10.42 16.20
CA ASN A 304 14.17 -10.61 16.92
C ASN A 304 13.90 -12.09 17.20
N GLU A 305 12.73 -12.41 17.75
CA GLU A 305 12.37 -13.79 18.13
C GLU A 305 12.37 -14.80 16.96
N TYR A 306 12.21 -14.35 15.70
CA TYR A 306 12.15 -15.19 14.51
C TYR A 306 13.45 -15.23 13.72
N SER A 307 14.37 -14.31 13.97
CA SER A 307 15.63 -14.18 13.24
C SER A 307 16.82 -14.87 13.92
N SER A 308 17.93 -14.97 13.17
CA SER A 308 19.22 -15.31 13.74
C SER A 308 19.66 -14.28 14.79
N LYS A 309 20.63 -14.65 15.63
CA LYS A 309 21.18 -13.76 16.66
C LYS A 309 21.90 -12.52 16.10
N ASP A 310 22.30 -12.56 14.84
CA ASP A 310 22.99 -11.48 14.15
C ASP A 310 22.04 -10.60 13.34
N GLY A 311 20.71 -10.83 13.49
CA GLY A 311 19.67 -10.17 12.70
C GLY A 311 19.39 -10.90 11.40
N PHE A 312 18.79 -10.19 10.44
CA PHE A 312 18.44 -10.73 9.12
C PHE A 312 18.40 -9.63 8.06
N THR A 313 18.44 -10.04 6.81
CA THR A 313 18.31 -9.12 5.67
C THR A 313 17.05 -9.40 4.85
N ILE A 314 16.53 -8.33 4.24
CA ILE A 314 15.57 -8.44 3.13
C ILE A 314 16.26 -7.91 1.88
N ASN A 315 16.25 -8.71 0.83
CA ASN A 315 16.85 -8.40 -0.45
C ASN A 315 15.78 -8.32 -1.53
N TRP A 316 15.74 -7.21 -2.24
CA TRP A 316 14.85 -6.95 -3.36
C TRP A 316 15.59 -6.90 -4.68
N TYR A 317 14.94 -7.42 -5.73
CA TYR A 317 15.46 -7.37 -7.10
C TYR A 317 14.33 -6.98 -8.04
N ASP A 318 14.57 -6.03 -8.94
CA ASP A 318 13.61 -5.66 -9.98
C ASP A 318 14.26 -5.29 -11.31
N GLY A 319 13.42 -5.25 -12.34
CA GLY A 319 13.80 -4.80 -13.67
C GLY A 319 14.46 -5.84 -14.53
N TYR A 320 14.76 -5.45 -15.76
CA TYR A 320 15.48 -6.27 -16.74
C TYR A 320 16.95 -5.84 -16.79
N VAL A 321 17.86 -6.83 -16.85
CA VAL A 321 19.32 -6.59 -16.81
C VAL A 321 19.75 -5.74 -18.01
N ASN A 322 19.24 -6.07 -19.20
CA ASN A 322 19.59 -5.42 -20.48
C ASN A 322 18.41 -4.61 -21.03
N ALA A 323 17.86 -3.69 -20.22
CA ALA A 323 16.80 -2.79 -20.66
C ALA A 323 17.31 -1.36 -20.75
N SER A 324 16.73 -0.58 -21.66
CA SER A 324 16.98 0.84 -21.82
C SER A 324 15.67 1.60 -22.02
N PHE A 325 15.67 2.87 -21.67
CA PHE A 325 14.54 3.75 -21.99
C PHE A 325 14.56 4.16 -23.46
N ASN A 326 13.44 3.89 -24.15
CA ASN A 326 13.21 4.38 -25.50
C ASN A 326 12.37 5.64 -25.49
N ARG A 327 12.98 6.76 -25.93
CA ARG A 327 12.33 8.07 -25.93
C ARG A 327 11.26 8.23 -27.02
N GLU A 328 11.40 7.57 -28.15
CA GLU A 328 10.46 7.70 -29.28
C GLU A 328 9.10 7.10 -28.91
N ASP A 329 9.12 5.93 -28.33
CA ASP A 329 7.92 5.18 -27.96
C ASP A 329 7.48 5.34 -26.50
N TRP A 330 8.27 6.01 -25.66
CA TRP A 330 8.07 6.11 -24.20
C TRP A 330 7.85 4.75 -23.55
N LYS A 331 8.74 3.82 -23.85
CA LYS A 331 8.73 2.45 -23.36
C LYS A 331 10.08 2.04 -22.81
N LEU A 332 10.12 0.86 -22.22
CA LEU A 332 11.36 0.13 -21.98
C LEU A 332 11.59 -0.83 -23.12
N ASP A 333 12.69 -0.68 -23.84
CA ASP A 333 13.23 -1.67 -24.75
C ASP A 333 14.00 -2.70 -23.92
N LYS A 334 13.62 -3.97 -24.07
CA LYS A 334 14.17 -5.09 -23.34
C LYS A 334 14.92 -5.97 -24.31
N VAL A 335 16.21 -6.14 -24.07
CA VAL A 335 17.03 -7.06 -24.85
C VAL A 335 17.06 -8.39 -24.12
N GLY A 336 16.43 -9.41 -24.70
CA GLY A 336 16.25 -10.71 -24.04
C GLY A 336 15.17 -10.70 -22.97
N ASN A 337 15.08 -11.81 -22.23
CA ASN A 337 14.09 -11.98 -21.15
C ASN A 337 14.73 -12.03 -19.76
N GLU A 338 16.03 -11.73 -19.65
CA GLU A 338 16.75 -11.78 -18.39
C GLU A 338 16.33 -10.61 -17.51
N TYR A 339 15.82 -10.92 -16.35
CA TYR A 339 15.45 -9.94 -15.32
C TYR A 339 16.27 -10.15 -14.05
N ASN A 340 16.35 -9.14 -13.24
CA ASN A 340 17.11 -9.14 -12.00
C ASN A 340 16.42 -10.07 -10.98
N HIS A 341 17.13 -11.07 -10.48
CA HIS A 341 16.62 -12.05 -9.52
C HIS A 341 17.76 -12.59 -8.65
N PRO A 342 17.46 -13.32 -7.55
CA PRO A 342 18.47 -13.97 -6.72
C PRO A 342 19.33 -14.97 -7.52
N SER A 343 20.51 -15.30 -6.99
CA SER A 343 21.41 -16.29 -7.58
C SER A 343 20.79 -17.69 -7.61
N GLU A 344 21.34 -18.57 -8.47
CA GLU A 344 20.91 -19.97 -8.57
C GLU A 344 21.10 -20.73 -7.25
N GLU A 345 22.09 -20.37 -6.44
CA GLU A 345 22.31 -20.91 -5.10
C GLU A 345 21.12 -20.64 -4.17
N VAL A 346 20.52 -19.45 -4.28
CA VAL A 346 19.31 -19.07 -3.53
C VAL A 346 18.11 -19.83 -4.07
N LEU A 347 17.97 -19.91 -5.39
CA LEU A 347 16.81 -20.48 -6.07
C LEU A 347 16.81 -22.03 -6.11
N GLU A 348 17.96 -22.69 -6.06
CA GLU A 348 18.13 -24.15 -6.05
C GLU A 348 17.36 -24.86 -7.18
N GLY A 349 17.39 -24.32 -8.39
CA GLY A 349 16.69 -24.87 -9.54
C GLY A 349 15.17 -24.73 -9.50
N MET A 350 14.64 -23.96 -8.55
CA MET A 350 13.21 -23.68 -8.48
C MET A 350 12.78 -22.72 -9.58
N ASP A 351 11.87 -23.16 -10.42
CA ASP A 351 11.32 -22.32 -11.50
C ASP A 351 10.30 -21.30 -10.93
N PHE A 352 10.65 -20.04 -11.09
CA PHE A 352 9.79 -18.90 -10.82
C PHE A 352 9.65 -18.06 -12.09
N GLU A 353 8.47 -17.95 -12.62
CA GLU A 353 8.28 -17.29 -13.92
C GLU A 353 8.73 -15.83 -13.95
N LYS A 354 8.29 -14.98 -13.02
CA LYS A 354 8.48 -13.51 -13.10
C LYS A 354 8.63 -12.81 -11.75
N PHE A 355 8.21 -13.43 -10.68
CA PHE A 355 8.26 -12.90 -9.33
C PHE A 355 8.17 -14.02 -8.31
N GLY A 356 8.71 -13.80 -7.15
CA GLY A 356 8.66 -14.76 -6.06
C GLY A 356 9.37 -14.26 -4.81
N SER A 357 9.36 -15.12 -3.79
CA SER A 357 10.08 -14.90 -2.55
C SER A 357 10.73 -16.20 -2.08
N VAL A 358 11.92 -16.10 -1.51
CA VAL A 358 12.61 -17.17 -0.79
C VAL A 358 12.94 -16.68 0.60
N ILE A 359 12.53 -17.41 1.61
CA ILE A 359 12.90 -17.15 3.01
C ILE A 359 13.87 -18.23 3.45
N ILE A 360 15.07 -17.84 3.88
CA ILE A 360 16.19 -18.71 4.25
C ILE A 360 16.36 -18.69 5.76
N GLY A 361 16.20 -19.85 6.37
CA GLY A 361 16.46 -20.08 7.79
C GLY A 361 17.72 -20.88 8.03
N GLU A 362 17.99 -21.22 9.30
CA GLU A 362 19.14 -22.04 9.72
C GLU A 362 19.05 -23.49 9.22
N HIS A 363 17.82 -24.00 9.05
CA HIS A 363 17.53 -25.41 8.79
C HIS A 363 16.74 -25.63 7.50
N GLY A 364 16.59 -24.61 6.65
CA GLY A 364 15.86 -24.79 5.41
C GLY A 364 15.44 -23.51 4.72
N LYS A 365 14.68 -23.68 3.64
CA LYS A 365 14.17 -22.60 2.80
C LYS A 365 12.67 -22.77 2.54
N LEU A 366 11.94 -21.67 2.56
CA LEU A 366 10.57 -21.60 2.11
C LEU A 366 10.50 -20.76 0.82
N PHE A 367 10.06 -21.40 -0.25
CA PHE A 367 9.87 -20.81 -1.58
C PHE A 367 8.40 -20.45 -1.76
N PHE A 368 8.10 -19.22 -2.16
CA PHE A 368 6.73 -18.72 -2.26
C PHE A 368 6.45 -18.05 -3.61
N LYS A 369 5.43 -18.55 -4.34
CA LYS A 369 5.03 -18.09 -5.68
C LYS A 369 3.82 -17.16 -5.69
N ARG A 370 3.27 -16.77 -4.54
CA ARG A 370 2.09 -15.93 -4.34
C ARG A 370 0.76 -16.54 -4.80
N SER A 371 0.72 -17.36 -5.83
CA SER A 371 -0.53 -17.95 -6.37
C SER A 371 -0.28 -19.28 -7.08
N GLY A 372 -1.34 -20.05 -7.28
CA GLY A 372 -1.29 -21.34 -7.98
C GLY A 372 -1.36 -22.55 -7.07
N LYS A 373 -1.49 -23.76 -7.66
CA LYS A 373 -1.63 -25.03 -6.93
C LYS A 373 -0.43 -25.35 -6.02
N ASN A 374 0.76 -24.87 -6.38
CA ASN A 374 1.99 -25.00 -5.61
C ASN A 374 2.48 -23.61 -5.21
N ALA A 375 1.63 -22.86 -4.52
CA ALA A 375 1.93 -21.48 -4.14
C ALA A 375 3.18 -21.37 -3.24
N TRP A 376 3.56 -22.45 -2.55
CA TRP A 376 4.77 -22.51 -1.75
C TRP A 376 5.38 -23.92 -1.74
N VAL A 377 6.69 -23.98 -1.54
CA VAL A 377 7.46 -25.20 -1.37
C VAL A 377 8.38 -25.03 -0.16
N LEU A 378 8.41 -26.02 0.71
CA LEU A 378 9.28 -26.06 1.86
C LEU A 378 10.39 -27.10 1.62
N LYS A 379 11.64 -26.67 1.75
CA LYS A 379 12.81 -27.55 1.83
C LYS A 379 13.45 -27.33 3.19
N THR A 380 13.48 -28.37 4.02
CA THR A 380 14.05 -28.30 5.38
C THR A 380 14.67 -29.63 5.76
N ASP A 381 15.76 -29.56 6.52
CA ASP A 381 16.43 -30.72 7.12
C ASP A 381 15.76 -31.16 8.45
N THR A 382 14.80 -30.37 8.95
CA THR A 382 14.04 -30.68 10.17
C THR A 382 12.88 -31.65 9.96
N HIS A 383 12.65 -32.14 8.74
CA HIS A 383 11.68 -33.20 8.45
C HIS A 383 12.17 -34.55 9.02
N VAL A 384 12.00 -34.71 10.33
CA VAL A 384 12.21 -35.96 11.02
C VAL A 384 10.90 -36.77 10.95
N ASP A 385 10.99 -38.08 10.92
CA ASP A 385 9.82 -38.96 11.05
C ASP A 385 9.01 -38.57 12.29
N GLY A 386 7.72 -38.23 12.07
CA GLY A 386 6.84 -37.76 13.14
C GLY A 386 6.68 -36.23 13.24
N PHE A 387 7.23 -35.42 12.29
CA PHE A 387 7.02 -33.97 12.26
C PHE A 387 5.52 -33.65 12.23
N GLN A 388 5.07 -32.88 13.22
CA GLN A 388 3.69 -32.39 13.27
C GLN A 388 3.65 -30.95 12.76
N TRP A 389 2.81 -30.72 11.76
CA TRP A 389 2.57 -29.36 11.26
C TRP A 389 2.00 -28.47 12.36
N PRO A 390 2.58 -27.28 12.60
CA PRO A 390 2.02 -26.36 13.60
C PRO A 390 0.55 -26.06 13.31
N GLU A 391 -0.22 -25.85 14.36
CA GLU A 391 -1.63 -25.47 14.24
C GLU A 391 -1.80 -24.11 13.54
N LYS A 392 -2.98 -23.87 12.97
CA LYS A 392 -3.35 -22.57 12.41
C LYS A 392 -3.60 -21.59 13.55
N SER A 393 -2.81 -20.54 13.66
CA SER A 393 -2.85 -19.54 14.73
C SER A 393 -3.35 -18.16 14.30
N LEU A 394 -3.20 -17.82 13.01
CA LEU A 394 -3.67 -16.56 12.47
C LEU A 394 -5.18 -16.62 12.15
N PRO A 395 -5.93 -15.52 12.32
CA PRO A 395 -7.29 -15.41 11.81
C PRO A 395 -7.38 -15.75 10.32
N ARG A 396 -8.51 -16.20 9.85
CA ARG A 396 -8.77 -16.49 8.43
C ARG A 396 -9.82 -15.54 7.88
N ALA A 397 -9.50 -14.88 6.76
CA ALA A 397 -10.47 -14.05 6.06
C ALA A 397 -11.53 -14.91 5.39
N ALA A 398 -12.81 -14.58 5.58
CA ALA A 398 -13.89 -15.30 4.93
C ALA A 398 -13.75 -15.24 3.41
N GLY A 399 -13.74 -16.40 2.74
CA GLY A 399 -13.54 -16.53 1.31
C GLY A 399 -12.17 -16.06 0.80
N GLU A 400 -11.17 -15.93 1.66
CA GLU A 400 -9.86 -15.36 1.35
C GLU A 400 -9.97 -13.96 0.72
N ASP A 401 -11.01 -13.20 1.12
CA ASP A 401 -11.37 -11.92 0.52
C ASP A 401 -10.96 -10.75 1.42
N ASN A 402 -10.06 -9.93 0.94
CA ASN A 402 -9.50 -8.77 1.64
C ASN A 402 -10.56 -7.68 1.90
N TYR A 403 -11.58 -7.56 1.03
CA TYR A 403 -12.69 -6.62 1.25
C TYR A 403 -13.68 -7.14 2.30
N GLN A 404 -13.94 -8.44 2.30
CA GLN A 404 -14.77 -9.08 3.32
C GLN A 404 -14.12 -8.96 4.70
N GLU A 405 -12.81 -9.17 4.81
CA GLU A 405 -12.10 -9.01 6.07
C GLU A 405 -12.20 -7.57 6.62
N TRP A 406 -12.10 -6.56 5.76
CA TRP A 406 -12.30 -5.17 6.15
C TRP A 406 -13.75 -4.90 6.58
N TYR A 407 -14.73 -5.42 5.83
CA TYR A 407 -16.15 -5.34 6.18
C TYR A 407 -16.41 -5.97 7.55
N ASP A 408 -15.90 -7.17 7.81
CA ASP A 408 -16.05 -7.90 9.06
C ASP A 408 -15.44 -7.12 10.24
N ALA A 409 -14.33 -6.44 10.03
CA ALA A 409 -13.74 -5.55 11.03
C ALA A 409 -14.64 -4.33 11.33
N ILE A 410 -15.26 -3.73 10.33
CA ILE A 410 -16.21 -2.62 10.50
C ILE A 410 -17.46 -3.08 11.24
N GLN A 411 -17.97 -4.27 10.93
CA GLN A 411 -19.12 -4.88 11.60
C GLN A 411 -18.81 -5.40 13.01
N GLY A 412 -17.52 -5.37 13.44
CA GLY A 412 -17.11 -5.87 14.73
C GLY A 412 -17.10 -7.40 14.86
N THR A 413 -17.21 -8.13 13.75
CA THR A 413 -17.11 -9.61 13.73
C THR A 413 -15.68 -10.06 14.00
N VAL A 414 -14.70 -9.28 13.54
CA VAL A 414 -13.28 -9.39 13.89
C VAL A 414 -12.79 -8.05 14.45
N SER A 415 -11.75 -8.07 15.26
CA SER A 415 -11.24 -6.84 15.88
C SER A 415 -10.65 -5.86 14.85
N ARG A 416 -10.01 -6.41 13.81
CA ARG A 416 -9.36 -5.67 12.71
C ARG A 416 -9.10 -6.62 11.54
N GLY A 417 -8.88 -6.08 10.33
CA GLY A 417 -8.27 -6.83 9.24
C GLY A 417 -6.77 -6.96 9.43
N GLU A 418 -6.16 -8.03 8.94
CA GLU A 418 -4.73 -8.30 9.15
C GLU A 418 -3.82 -7.33 8.36
N SER A 419 -4.27 -6.77 7.22
CA SER A 419 -3.54 -5.74 6.48
C SER A 419 -3.90 -4.31 6.92
N HIS A 420 -4.15 -4.10 8.22
CA HIS A 420 -4.45 -2.79 8.79
C HIS A 420 -3.24 -1.84 8.72
N PHE A 421 -3.48 -0.53 8.82
CA PHE A 421 -2.40 0.46 8.65
C PHE A 421 -1.31 0.38 9.71
N GLY A 422 -1.56 -0.20 10.88
CA GLY A 422 -0.53 -0.47 11.87
C GLY A 422 0.51 -1.52 11.43
N LEU A 423 0.19 -2.40 10.47
CA LEU A 423 1.14 -3.29 9.78
C LEU A 423 1.61 -2.68 8.46
N ALA A 424 0.67 -2.22 7.64
CA ALA A 424 0.94 -1.71 6.30
C ALA A 424 1.79 -0.42 6.30
N GLY A 425 1.65 0.44 7.32
CA GLY A 425 2.44 1.67 7.46
C GLY A 425 3.94 1.39 7.64
N PRO A 426 4.36 0.64 8.67
CA PRO A 426 5.77 0.26 8.85
C PRO A 426 6.37 -0.49 7.67
N MET A 427 5.61 -1.39 7.02
CA MET A 427 6.06 -2.07 5.81
C MET A 427 6.26 -1.08 4.66
N THR A 428 5.33 -0.15 4.45
CA THR A 428 5.44 0.87 3.41
C THR A 428 6.60 1.83 3.71
N GLU A 429 6.83 2.22 4.97
CA GLU A 429 7.99 3.02 5.38
C GLU A 429 9.30 2.32 5.00
N THR A 430 9.43 1.02 5.29
CA THR A 430 10.59 0.21 4.91
C THR A 430 10.80 0.18 3.40
N ILE A 431 9.75 -0.06 2.61
CA ILE A 431 9.81 -0.06 1.15
C ILE A 431 10.26 1.31 0.62
N LEU A 432 9.70 2.39 1.17
CA LEU A 432 10.02 3.75 0.73
C LEU A 432 11.43 4.21 1.13
N LEU A 433 12.02 3.65 2.17
CA LEU A 433 13.46 3.82 2.46
C LEU A 433 14.30 3.22 1.34
N GLY A 434 13.91 2.10 0.75
CA GLY A 434 14.52 1.56 -0.46
C GLY A 434 14.36 2.48 -1.67
N VAL A 435 13.18 3.09 -1.85
CA VAL A 435 12.94 4.10 -2.90
C VAL A 435 13.85 5.32 -2.70
N LEU A 436 14.12 5.72 -1.45
CA LEU A 436 15.08 6.77 -1.15
C LEU A 436 16.51 6.34 -1.48
N ALA A 437 16.91 5.11 -1.11
CA ALA A 437 18.25 4.59 -1.40
C ALA A 437 18.54 4.50 -2.91
N GLN A 438 17.54 4.22 -3.76
CA GLN A 438 17.68 4.27 -5.21
C GLN A 438 18.11 5.65 -5.75
N ARG A 439 17.90 6.74 -4.99
CA ARG A 439 18.33 8.09 -5.38
C ARG A 439 19.82 8.38 -5.08
N VAL A 440 20.44 7.56 -4.23
CA VAL A 440 21.86 7.67 -3.83
C VAL A 440 22.52 6.28 -3.86
N PRO A 441 22.63 5.67 -5.06
CA PRO A 441 23.06 4.29 -5.22
C PRO A 441 24.48 4.06 -4.68
N GLY A 442 24.72 2.86 -4.14
CA GLY A 442 26.01 2.43 -3.57
C GLY A 442 26.29 2.96 -2.17
N GLU A 443 25.46 3.84 -1.64
CA GLU A 443 25.61 4.37 -0.29
C GLU A 443 24.75 3.60 0.72
N THR A 444 25.37 3.12 1.80
CA THR A 444 24.64 2.52 2.92
C THR A 444 24.05 3.62 3.80
N LEU A 445 22.73 3.76 3.77
CA LEU A 445 21.99 4.75 4.54
C LEU A 445 21.62 4.19 5.91
N LYS A 446 22.06 4.82 6.99
CA LYS A 446 21.67 4.48 8.36
C LYS A 446 20.39 5.23 8.75
N TRP A 447 19.33 4.48 9.06
CA TRP A 447 18.03 5.04 9.43
C TRP A 447 17.92 5.31 10.93
N ASN A 448 17.58 6.53 11.31
CA ASN A 448 17.17 6.85 12.68
C ASN A 448 15.62 6.97 12.71
N ALA A 449 14.97 5.88 13.01
CA ALA A 449 13.51 5.77 12.98
C ALA A 449 12.82 6.70 13.97
N SER A 450 13.37 6.90 15.17
CA SER A 450 12.76 7.77 16.19
C SER A 450 12.76 9.25 15.77
N LYS A 451 13.76 9.69 15.02
CA LYS A 451 13.91 11.06 14.52
C LYS A 451 13.48 11.21 13.07
N MET A 452 13.08 10.12 12.42
CA MET A 452 12.74 10.08 10.99
C MET A 452 13.78 10.78 10.11
N LYS A 453 15.03 10.36 10.19
CA LYS A 453 16.13 10.95 9.42
C LYS A 453 17.21 9.94 9.06
N ILE A 454 17.88 10.18 7.94
CA ILE A 454 19.12 9.48 7.59
C ILE A 454 20.26 10.11 8.38
N VAL A 455 21.01 9.29 9.09
CA VAL A 455 22.15 9.75 9.91
C VAL A 455 23.23 10.31 9.02
N GLY A 456 23.67 11.55 9.31
CA GLY A 456 24.73 12.22 8.54
C GLY A 456 24.30 12.83 7.19
N ARG A 457 23.02 12.67 6.79
CA ARG A 457 22.54 13.11 5.48
C ARG A 457 21.26 13.97 5.59
N PRO A 458 21.35 15.19 6.17
CA PRO A 458 20.18 16.04 6.41
C PRO A 458 19.47 16.48 5.11
N GLU A 459 20.17 16.59 3.98
CA GLU A 459 19.63 16.98 2.70
C GLU A 459 18.66 15.93 2.09
N LEU A 460 18.72 14.69 2.56
CA LEU A 460 17.76 13.65 2.17
C LEU A 460 16.40 13.80 2.86
N GLY A 461 16.29 14.72 3.83
CA GLY A 461 15.04 15.00 4.54
C GLY A 461 13.86 15.35 3.62
N LYS A 462 14.12 16.03 2.51
CA LYS A 462 13.12 16.36 1.47
C LYS A 462 12.46 15.14 0.83
N PHE A 463 13.12 13.97 0.83
CA PHE A 463 12.57 12.71 0.33
C PHE A 463 11.84 11.92 1.40
N ILE A 464 12.07 12.22 2.68
CA ILE A 464 11.35 11.63 3.81
C ILE A 464 9.99 12.32 3.97
N ARG A 465 10.00 13.66 4.00
CA ARG A 465 8.78 14.48 4.05
C ARG A 465 8.80 15.44 2.88
N ARG A 466 7.97 15.15 1.88
CA ARG A 466 7.85 15.97 0.67
C ARG A 466 7.07 17.26 0.94
N GLU A 467 7.33 18.28 0.13
CA GLU A 467 6.50 19.47 0.04
C GLU A 467 5.27 19.19 -0.82
N TYR A 468 4.18 19.87 -0.53
CA TYR A 468 2.92 19.75 -1.25
C TYR A 468 2.61 21.02 -2.03
N SER A 469 1.88 20.86 -3.14
CA SER A 469 1.35 22.00 -3.88
C SER A 469 0.41 22.84 -3.01
N PRO A 470 0.32 24.18 -3.26
CA PRO A 470 -0.57 25.06 -2.51
C PRO A 470 -2.01 24.54 -2.42
N GLY A 471 -2.61 24.61 -1.23
CA GLY A 471 -3.95 24.07 -0.95
C GLY A 471 -3.99 22.57 -0.61
N TRP A 472 -2.81 21.92 -0.53
CA TRP A 472 -2.64 20.53 -0.10
C TRP A 472 -1.72 20.47 1.12
N ASP A 473 -2.06 21.20 2.17
CA ASP A 473 -1.23 21.26 3.37
C ASP A 473 -1.16 19.90 4.09
N SER A 474 0.02 19.59 4.64
CA SER A 474 0.28 18.40 5.43
C SER A 474 -0.36 18.41 6.81
N THR A 475 -0.96 19.52 7.22
CA THR A 475 -1.64 19.67 8.52
C THR A 475 -3.07 19.16 8.52
N ILE A 476 -3.54 18.63 7.41
CA ILE A 476 -4.90 18.08 7.24
C ILE A 476 -5.22 17.01 8.28
#